data_0bb3693635e090e8051011c6b897c1be
#
_entry.id   0bb3693635e090e8051011c6b897c1be
#
_cell.length_a   1.000
_cell.length_b   1.000
_cell.length_c   1.000
_cell.angle_alpha   90.00
_cell.angle_beta   90.00
_cell.angle_gamma   90.00
#
_symmetry.space_group_name_H-M   'P 1'
#
loop_
_entity.id
_entity.type
_entity.pdbx_description
1 polymer ?
#
loop_
_entity_poly.entity_id
_entity_poly.type
_entity_poly.pdbx_seq_one_letter_code
_entity_poly.pdbx_strand_id
1 'polypeptide(L)'
;MGGAALFVYGTLTDEERLEQLTGRRFPRRRATLEGFARVVAAHGYPTIVPQAGGRVEGVLVEGVDAASLAALDAYEDAGRLYARRPAEVLVDGERVPCDVYVSLTPP
;
A
#
# COMPACT_ATOMS: atom_id res chain seq x y z
N MET A 1 9.41 -19.01 -4.71
CA MET A 1 8.26 -18.19 -5.12
C MET A 1 8.19 -16.95 -4.29
N GLY A 2 8.26 -15.83 -4.86
CA GLY A 2 8.07 -14.59 -4.14
C GLY A 2 6.61 -14.45 -3.72
N GLY A 3 6.34 -13.72 -2.67
CA GLY A 3 5.02 -13.30 -2.32
C GLY A 3 4.62 -12.06 -3.12
N ALA A 4 3.56 -11.40 -2.69
CA ALA A 4 3.13 -10.15 -3.28
C ALA A 4 4.01 -9.00 -2.81
N ALA A 5 4.10 -7.95 -3.62
CA ALA A 5 4.70 -6.68 -3.22
C ALA A 5 3.56 -5.69 -2.98
N LEU A 6 3.67 -4.94 -1.88
CA LEU A 6 2.61 -4.03 -1.46
C LEU A 6 3.21 -2.66 -1.15
N PHE A 7 2.71 -1.61 -1.82
CA PHE A 7 3.10 -0.24 -1.52
C PHE A 7 2.18 0.30 -0.44
N VAL A 8 2.75 0.75 0.68
CA VAL A 8 2.00 1.29 1.81
C VAL A 8 2.40 2.74 2.06
N TYR A 9 1.43 3.57 2.42
CA TYR A 9 1.63 5.02 2.58
C TYR A 9 0.92 5.58 3.82
N GLY A 10 0.32 4.73 4.64
CA GLY A 10 -0.42 5.10 5.85
C GLY A 10 0.08 4.34 7.07
N THR A 11 -0.85 3.81 7.86
CA THR A 11 -0.52 3.12 9.12
C THR A 11 0.36 1.89 8.92
N LEU A 12 0.29 1.25 7.75
CA LEU A 12 1.11 0.06 7.46
C LEU A 12 2.57 0.40 7.17
N THR A 13 2.94 1.69 7.10
CA THR A 13 4.35 2.08 7.04
C THR A 13 5.04 1.80 8.38
N ASP A 14 4.29 1.65 9.46
CA ASP A 14 4.81 1.25 10.76
C ASP A 14 5.06 -0.26 10.77
N GLU A 15 6.32 -0.63 10.88
CA GLU A 15 6.72 -2.04 10.84
C GLU A 15 6.14 -2.84 12.01
N GLU A 16 6.01 -2.24 13.18
CA GLU A 16 5.41 -2.92 14.32
C GLU A 16 3.94 -3.24 14.08
N ARG A 17 3.21 -2.30 13.49
CA ARG A 17 1.82 -2.52 13.14
C ARG A 17 1.69 -3.65 12.13
N LEU A 18 2.54 -3.66 11.13
CA LEU A 18 2.54 -4.70 10.11
C LEU A 18 2.81 -6.07 10.74
N GLU A 19 3.77 -6.14 11.65
CA GLU A 19 4.07 -7.39 12.36
C GLU A 19 2.93 -7.83 13.28
N GLN A 20 2.26 -6.89 13.95
CA GLN A 20 1.10 -7.23 14.79
C GLN A 20 -0.03 -7.86 13.98
N LEU A 21 -0.22 -7.38 12.75
CA LEU A 21 -1.30 -7.87 11.89
C LEU A 21 -0.98 -9.21 11.22
N THR A 22 0.28 -9.45 10.89
CA THR A 22 0.68 -10.60 10.08
C THR A 22 1.47 -11.65 10.86
N GLY A 23 2.03 -11.28 12.01
CA GLY A 23 2.93 -12.14 12.77
C GLY A 23 4.32 -12.24 12.16
N ARG A 24 4.63 -11.45 11.16
CA ARG A 24 5.88 -11.54 10.40
C ARG A 24 6.46 -10.17 10.10
N ARG A 25 7.78 -10.14 9.84
CA ARG A 25 8.47 -8.98 9.29
C ARG A 25 8.87 -9.28 7.86
N PHE A 26 8.84 -8.25 7.02
CA PHE A 26 9.10 -8.36 5.58
C PHE A 26 10.22 -7.42 5.18
N PRO A 27 10.97 -7.76 4.11
CA PRO A 27 11.86 -6.78 3.49
C PRO A 27 11.06 -5.54 3.08
N ARG A 28 11.65 -4.37 3.28
CA ARG A 28 10.97 -3.12 2.97
C ARG A 28 11.96 -2.11 2.43
N ARG A 29 11.53 -1.33 1.46
CA ARG A 29 12.35 -0.29 0.83
C ARG A 29 11.52 0.96 0.63
N ARG A 30 12.15 2.12 0.70
CA ARG A 30 11.47 3.36 0.33
C ARG A 30 11.05 3.30 -1.12
N ALA A 31 9.86 3.81 -1.41
CA ALA A 31 9.30 3.80 -2.75
C ALA A 31 8.48 5.05 -2.99
N THR A 32 8.36 5.42 -4.26
CA THR A 32 7.57 6.59 -4.68
C THR A 32 6.55 6.15 -5.70
N LEU A 33 5.30 6.52 -5.49
CA LEU A 33 4.23 6.33 -6.47
C LEU A 33 3.99 7.66 -7.18
N GLU A 34 4.30 7.70 -8.48
CA GLU A 34 4.10 8.89 -9.29
C GLU A 34 2.71 8.93 -9.90
N GLY A 35 2.21 10.13 -10.17
CA GLY A 35 0.92 10.32 -10.81
C GLY A 35 -0.27 10.27 -9.86
N PHE A 36 -0.01 10.33 -8.56
CA PHE A 36 -1.02 10.30 -7.52
C PHE A 36 -0.72 11.32 -6.44
N ALA A 37 -1.75 11.68 -5.68
CA ALA A 37 -1.62 12.50 -4.49
C ALA A 37 -2.29 11.79 -3.31
N ARG A 38 -1.72 11.95 -2.13
CA ARG A 38 -2.31 11.43 -0.90
C ARG A 38 -3.33 12.43 -0.38
N VAL A 39 -4.54 11.94 -0.11
CA VAL A 39 -5.64 12.76 0.42
C VAL A 39 -6.31 12.01 1.57
N VAL A 40 -7.20 12.68 2.28
CA VAL A 40 -8.02 12.04 3.31
C VAL A 40 -9.39 11.74 2.69
N ALA A 41 -9.79 10.47 2.74
CA ALA A 41 -11.10 10.06 2.23
C ALA A 41 -12.23 10.52 3.18
N ALA A 42 -13.46 10.44 2.70
CA ALA A 42 -14.64 10.86 3.49
C ALA A 42 -14.75 10.11 4.82
N HIS A 43 -14.26 8.87 4.90
CA HIS A 43 -14.25 8.11 6.16
C HIS A 43 -13.13 8.52 7.13
N GLY A 44 -12.30 9.51 6.78
CA GLY A 44 -11.28 10.06 7.67
C GLY A 44 -9.90 9.42 7.58
N TYR A 45 -9.74 8.38 6.77
CA TYR A 45 -8.46 7.68 6.60
C TYR A 45 -7.79 8.08 5.28
N PRO A 46 -6.46 7.97 5.19
CA PRO A 46 -5.76 8.37 3.97
C PRO A 46 -6.05 7.43 2.80
N THR A 47 -6.05 8.01 1.62
CA THR A 47 -6.10 7.30 0.35
C THR A 47 -5.26 8.06 -0.67
N ILE A 48 -5.25 7.58 -1.90
CA ILE A 48 -4.57 8.24 -3.01
C ILE A 48 -5.57 8.46 -4.15
N VAL A 49 -5.34 9.52 -4.90
CA VAL A 49 -6.15 9.86 -6.08
C VAL A 49 -5.21 10.21 -7.22
N PRO A 50 -5.62 9.98 -8.49
CA PRO A 50 -4.81 10.37 -9.63
C PRO A 50 -4.55 11.88 -9.61
N GLN A 51 -3.31 12.26 -9.88
CA GLN A 51 -2.93 13.66 -9.97
C GLN A 51 -1.71 13.79 -10.87
N ALA A 52 -1.85 14.49 -12.00
CA ALA A 52 -0.75 14.72 -12.91
C ALA A 52 0.37 15.48 -12.18
N GLY A 53 1.60 14.96 -12.27
CA GLY A 53 2.75 15.53 -11.58
C GLY A 53 2.82 15.24 -10.10
N GLY A 54 1.84 14.50 -9.55
CA GLY A 54 1.82 14.15 -8.14
C GLY A 54 2.82 13.06 -7.78
N ARG A 55 3.10 12.94 -6.49
CA ARG A 55 3.99 11.92 -5.94
C ARG A 55 3.53 11.54 -4.55
N VAL A 56 3.57 10.25 -4.25
CA VAL A 56 3.29 9.74 -2.90
C VAL A 56 4.51 8.97 -2.43
N GLU A 57 5.09 9.43 -1.32
CA GLU A 57 6.22 8.73 -0.70
C GLU A 57 5.69 7.67 0.24
N GLY A 58 6.29 6.50 0.20
CA GLY A 58 5.87 5.38 1.03
C GLY A 58 6.91 4.29 1.11
N VAL A 59 6.44 3.09 1.37
CA VAL A 59 7.30 1.92 1.57
C VAL A 59 6.78 0.77 0.71
N LEU A 60 7.70 0.12 0.00
CA LEU A 60 7.41 -1.13 -0.69
C LEU A 60 7.73 -2.28 0.25
N VAL A 61 6.72 -3.07 0.59
CA VAL A 61 6.85 -4.27 1.41
C VAL A 61 6.85 -5.47 0.49
N GLU A 62 7.86 -6.32 0.57
CA GLU A 62 8.07 -7.40 -0.37
C GLU A 62 7.91 -8.76 0.28
N GLY A 63 7.64 -9.79 -0.53
CA GLY A 63 7.52 -11.15 -0.04
C GLY A 63 6.30 -11.40 0.83
N VAL A 64 5.21 -10.66 0.62
CA VAL A 64 4.00 -10.80 1.44
C VAL A 64 3.28 -12.09 1.02
N ASP A 65 3.27 -13.07 1.90
CA ASP A 65 2.64 -14.37 1.64
C ASP A 65 1.11 -14.25 1.64
N ALA A 66 0.43 -15.28 1.12
CA ALA A 66 -1.01 -15.25 0.94
C ALA A 66 -1.77 -15.05 2.26
N ALA A 67 -1.33 -15.69 3.33
CA ALA A 67 -1.99 -15.55 4.64
C ALA A 67 -1.83 -14.14 5.20
N SER A 68 -0.63 -13.57 5.06
CA SER A 68 -0.37 -12.19 5.49
C SER A 68 -1.17 -11.21 4.67
N LEU A 69 -1.24 -11.41 3.35
CA LEU A 69 -2.02 -10.54 2.47
C LEU A 69 -3.50 -10.58 2.84
N ALA A 70 -4.04 -11.76 3.17
CA ALA A 70 -5.42 -11.89 3.61
C ALA A 70 -5.66 -11.13 4.92
N ALA A 71 -4.70 -11.15 5.85
CA ALA A 71 -4.80 -10.39 7.10
C ALA A 71 -4.81 -8.88 6.83
N LEU A 72 -4.00 -8.42 5.88
CA LEU A 72 -3.95 -7.00 5.51
C LEU A 72 -5.22 -6.58 4.77
N ASP A 73 -5.74 -7.43 3.88
CA ASP A 73 -7.03 -7.18 3.22
C ASP A 73 -8.15 -7.02 4.26
N ALA A 74 -8.15 -7.86 5.30
CA ALA A 74 -9.13 -7.76 6.37
C ALA A 74 -8.96 -6.46 7.17
N TYR A 75 -7.73 -6.06 7.47
CA TYR A 75 -7.45 -4.82 8.18
C TYR A 75 -7.93 -3.60 7.40
N GLU A 76 -7.70 -3.58 6.09
CA GLU A 76 -8.12 -2.50 5.22
C GLU A 76 -9.60 -2.59 4.84
N ASP A 77 -10.28 -3.66 5.24
CA ASP A 77 -11.67 -3.91 4.85
C ASP A 77 -11.82 -3.90 3.33
N ALA A 78 -10.99 -4.71 2.68
CA ALA A 78 -10.93 -4.77 1.23
C ALA A 78 -12.26 -5.25 0.65
N GLY A 79 -12.73 -4.57 -0.39
CA GLY A 79 -14.04 -4.81 -0.99
C GLY A 79 -15.14 -3.94 -0.41
N ARG A 80 -14.92 -3.28 0.72
CA ARG A 80 -15.91 -2.37 1.33
C ARG A 80 -15.34 -0.95 1.49
N LEU A 81 -14.22 -0.80 2.19
CA LEU A 81 -13.59 0.52 2.39
C LEU A 81 -12.49 0.78 1.38
N TYR A 82 -11.72 -0.24 1.03
CA TYR A 82 -10.60 -0.14 0.10
C TYR A 82 -10.67 -1.22 -0.95
N ALA A 83 -10.01 -0.97 -2.08
CA ALA A 83 -9.71 -2.00 -3.07
C ALA A 83 -8.19 -2.11 -3.19
N ARG A 84 -7.69 -3.33 -3.28
CA ARG A 84 -6.28 -3.59 -3.56
C ARG A 84 -6.11 -3.65 -5.08
N ARG A 85 -5.29 -2.73 -5.61
CA ARG A 85 -5.15 -2.56 -7.07
C ARG A 85 -3.69 -2.63 -7.48
N PRO A 86 -3.41 -3.11 -8.70
CA PRO A 86 -2.04 -3.12 -9.21
C PRO A 86 -1.54 -1.69 -9.48
N ALA A 87 -0.24 -1.50 -9.25
CA ALA A 87 0.44 -0.25 -9.49
C ALA A 87 1.91 -0.51 -9.76
N GLU A 88 2.64 0.54 -10.17
CA GLU A 88 4.10 0.50 -10.27
C GLU A 88 4.66 1.64 -9.45
N VAL A 89 5.69 1.36 -8.69
CA VAL A 89 6.37 2.37 -7.87
C VAL A 89 7.84 2.44 -8.27
N LEU A 90 8.48 3.55 -7.94
CA LEU A 90 9.91 3.74 -8.17
C LEU A 90 10.67 3.38 -6.91
N VAL A 91 11.65 2.50 -7.05
CA VAL A 91 12.58 2.13 -6.01
C VAL A 91 13.99 2.28 -6.59
N ASP A 92 14.76 3.22 -6.07
CA ASP A 92 16.12 3.51 -6.56
C ASP A 92 16.15 3.71 -8.08
N GLY A 93 15.15 4.43 -8.61
CA GLY A 93 15.06 4.74 -10.03
C GLY A 93 14.50 3.62 -10.90
N GLU A 94 14.17 2.47 -10.34
CA GLU A 94 13.61 1.34 -11.09
C GLU A 94 12.12 1.20 -10.82
N ARG A 95 11.35 0.84 -11.85
CA ARG A 95 9.92 0.59 -11.70
C ARG A 95 9.70 -0.83 -11.20
N VAL A 96 8.91 -0.94 -10.12
CA VAL A 96 8.60 -2.23 -9.49
C VAL A 96 7.09 -2.40 -9.45
N PRO A 97 6.55 -3.48 -10.02
CA PRO A 97 5.12 -3.76 -9.93
C PRO A 97 4.73 -4.18 -8.51
N CYS A 98 3.57 -3.74 -8.08
CA CYS A 98 3.08 -4.00 -6.73
C CYS A 98 1.57 -3.83 -6.68
N ASP A 99 1.00 -4.03 -5.50
CA ASP A 99 -0.39 -3.67 -5.23
C ASP A 99 -0.43 -2.49 -4.27
N VAL A 100 -1.53 -1.75 -4.29
CA VAL A 100 -1.77 -0.62 -3.40
C VAL A 100 -3.25 -0.61 -3.00
N TYR A 101 -3.52 -0.21 -1.75
CA TYR A 101 -4.90 -0.05 -1.29
C TYR A 101 -5.39 1.36 -1.62
N VAL A 102 -6.54 1.43 -2.28
CA VAL A 102 -7.17 2.69 -2.69
C VAL A 102 -8.59 2.70 -2.13
N SER A 103 -8.98 3.80 -1.51
CA SER A 103 -10.33 3.92 -0.94
C SER A 103 -11.40 3.78 -2.03
N LEU A 104 -12.46 3.06 -1.70
CA LEU A 104 -13.66 2.98 -2.53
C LEU A 104 -14.59 4.18 -2.28
N THR A 105 -14.33 4.94 -1.22
CA THR A 105 -15.09 6.14 -0.88
C THR A 105 -14.37 7.36 -1.46
N PRO A 106 -15.07 8.27 -2.17
CA PRO A 106 -14.45 9.49 -2.69
C PRO A 106 -13.86 10.35 -1.57
N PRO A 107 -12.85 11.15 -1.90
CA PRO A 107 -12.28 12.08 -0.93
C PRO A 107 -13.26 13.16 -0.49
#